data_7786ff42791edeaf66b7b5f2ba8d7dfa
#
_entry.id   7786ff42791edeaf66b7b5f2ba8d7dfa
#
_cell.length_a   1.000
_cell.length_b   1.000
_cell.length_c   1.000
_cell.angle_alpha   90.00
_cell.angle_beta   90.00
_cell.angle_gamma   90.00
#
_symmetry.space_group_name_H-M   'P 1'
#
loop_
_entity.id
_entity.type
_entity.pdbx_description
1 polymer ?
#
loop_
_entity_poly.entity_id
_entity_poly.type
_entity_poly.pdbx_seq_one_letter_code
_entity_poly.pdbx_strand_id
1 'polypeptide(L)'
;PGRGDLSRTWDNRFTERTDFAFIAAANWSNRFSPLLTRTIQDGNLLRAIFGSWTLLLLPVALGLGLSASIDVGGKAIPPSLLIIAAIMAIAIFDALYGLLAGAIFFLSTLIMGNLMARTSILTVAATIVLFFAPALIGSSFRPLRRLVQSRNDLWERLTDYALMSVLTYWIVSKMVGALSGLANLELPISEHASDLGLLAALLILIRVGLEDLATNLYPVRLEILHVDIKEPSTYQKIVSLEFKIFVFIMLARPFVGYNLQLWLGAALFALPSITALGWDEKLPKKKIILPKGALKIIVLIFVLALF
;
A
#
# COMPACT_ATOMS: atom_id res chain seq x y z
N PRO A 1 -30.56 -16.55 -9.95
CA PRO A 1 -29.53 -17.27 -9.23
C PRO A 1 -28.21 -16.99 -9.92
N GLY A 2 -27.41 -16.10 -9.26
CA GLY A 2 -26.11 -15.68 -9.81
C GLY A 2 -25.18 -16.87 -9.93
N ARG A 3 -24.47 -16.93 -11.02
CA ARG A 3 -23.40 -17.90 -11.30
C ARG A 3 -22.44 -17.93 -10.13
N GLY A 4 -22.43 -19.04 -9.36
CA GLY A 4 -21.25 -19.53 -8.69
C GLY A 4 -20.76 -18.76 -7.47
N ASP A 5 -21.64 -18.31 -6.57
CA ASP A 5 -21.18 -17.86 -5.24
C ASP A 5 -20.61 -19.06 -4.46
N LEU A 6 -19.29 -19.06 -4.28
CA LEU A 6 -18.54 -20.07 -3.53
C LEU A 6 -18.35 -19.69 -2.05
N SER A 7 -19.03 -18.66 -1.55
CA SER A 7 -18.85 -18.14 -0.18
C SER A 7 -19.07 -19.21 0.90
N ARG A 8 -19.91 -20.22 0.63
CA ARG A 8 -20.15 -21.35 1.54
C ARG A 8 -19.01 -22.35 1.65
N THR A 9 -18.01 -22.28 0.79
CA THR A 9 -16.85 -23.22 0.82
C THR A 9 -16.08 -23.14 2.14
N TRP A 10 -16.17 -22.00 2.82
CA TRP A 10 -15.46 -21.70 4.07
C TRP A 10 -16.35 -21.66 5.31
N ASP A 11 -17.57 -22.22 5.24
CA ASP A 11 -18.48 -22.32 6.39
C ASP A 11 -17.99 -23.39 7.38
N ASN A 12 -16.91 -23.07 8.10
CA ASN A 12 -16.41 -23.90 9.18
C ASN A 12 -16.04 -23.02 10.40
N ARG A 13 -16.17 -23.60 11.60
CA ARG A 13 -15.97 -22.89 12.88
C ARG A 13 -14.60 -22.23 13.02
N PHE A 14 -13.58 -22.79 12.42
CA PHE A 14 -12.22 -22.23 12.51
C PHE A 14 -12.11 -20.96 11.65
N THR A 15 -12.64 -20.99 10.44
CA THR A 15 -12.65 -19.81 9.56
C THR A 15 -13.54 -18.71 10.14
N GLU A 16 -14.69 -19.03 10.69
CA GLU A 16 -15.56 -18.05 11.36
C GLU A 16 -14.84 -17.33 12.52
N ARG A 17 -14.10 -18.08 13.34
CA ARG A 17 -13.32 -17.50 14.44
C ARG A 17 -12.20 -16.58 13.93
N THR A 18 -11.52 -16.97 12.86
CA THR A 18 -10.46 -16.16 12.26
C THR A 18 -11.02 -14.88 11.64
N ASP A 19 -12.14 -15.00 10.92
CA ASP A 19 -12.82 -13.84 10.34
C ASP A 19 -13.30 -12.88 11.44
N PHE A 20 -13.89 -13.42 12.51
CA PHE A 20 -14.28 -12.61 13.67
C PHE A 20 -13.09 -11.87 14.29
N ALA A 21 -11.93 -12.53 14.44
CA ALA A 21 -10.73 -11.90 14.97
C ALA A 21 -10.25 -10.72 14.09
N PHE A 22 -10.25 -10.88 12.76
CA PHE A 22 -9.90 -9.82 11.84
C PHE A 22 -10.91 -8.67 11.82
N ILE A 23 -12.21 -8.97 11.86
CA ILE A 23 -13.27 -7.97 11.97
C ILE A 23 -13.15 -7.21 13.30
N ALA A 24 -12.91 -7.92 14.41
CA ALA A 24 -12.70 -7.30 15.72
C ALA A 24 -11.46 -6.40 15.72
N ALA A 25 -10.35 -6.84 15.13
CA ALA A 25 -9.13 -6.04 14.97
C ALA A 25 -9.38 -4.79 14.10
N ALA A 26 -10.13 -4.93 13.00
CA ALA A 26 -10.49 -3.82 12.14
C ALA A 26 -11.41 -2.81 12.86
N ASN A 27 -12.40 -3.27 13.61
CA ASN A 27 -13.28 -2.43 14.42
C ASN A 27 -12.54 -1.71 15.54
N TRP A 28 -11.60 -2.40 16.20
CA TRP A 28 -10.74 -1.80 17.23
C TRP A 28 -9.86 -0.72 16.62
N SER A 29 -9.17 -1.01 15.52
CA SER A 29 -8.27 -0.06 14.84
C SER A 29 -9.01 1.16 14.29
N ASN A 30 -10.29 1.00 13.92
CA ASN A 30 -11.14 2.08 13.41
C ASN A 30 -11.39 3.20 14.43
N ARG A 31 -11.15 2.92 15.73
CA ARG A 31 -11.23 3.93 16.80
C ARG A 31 -10.02 4.87 16.80
N PHE A 32 -8.86 4.39 16.34
CA PHE A 32 -7.57 5.10 16.42
C PHE A 32 -7.09 5.59 15.07
N SER A 33 -7.15 4.74 14.04
CA SER A 33 -6.56 5.02 12.74
C SER A 33 -7.34 4.39 11.58
N PRO A 34 -8.00 5.22 10.76
CA PRO A 34 -8.61 4.75 9.52
C PRO A 34 -7.61 4.08 8.55
N LEU A 35 -6.33 4.51 8.57
CA LEU A 35 -5.28 3.90 7.76
C LEU A 35 -4.99 2.47 8.20
N LEU A 36 -4.85 2.23 9.51
CA LEU A 36 -4.62 0.88 10.04
C LEU A 36 -5.81 -0.03 9.72
N THR A 37 -7.03 0.48 9.82
CA THR A 37 -8.24 -0.28 9.43
C THR A 37 -8.20 -0.67 7.96
N ARG A 38 -7.84 0.26 7.06
CA ARG A 38 -7.67 -0.04 5.63
C ARG A 38 -6.60 -1.10 5.38
N THR A 39 -5.48 -1.03 6.12
CA THR A 39 -4.40 -2.02 6.02
C THR A 39 -4.86 -3.40 6.47
N ILE A 40 -5.64 -3.50 7.56
CA ILE A 40 -6.21 -4.78 8.01
C ILE A 40 -7.23 -5.32 7.00
N GLN A 41 -8.09 -4.46 6.45
CA GLN A 41 -9.08 -4.86 5.45
C GLN A 41 -8.50 -5.17 4.08
N ASP A 42 -7.28 -4.74 3.80
CA ASP A 42 -6.65 -4.97 2.51
C ASP A 42 -6.53 -6.46 2.18
N GLY A 43 -6.29 -7.30 3.19
CA GLY A 43 -6.22 -8.75 3.08
C GLY A 43 -7.57 -9.46 2.97
N ASN A 44 -8.71 -8.76 3.03
CA ASN A 44 -10.03 -9.40 2.96
C ASN A 44 -10.25 -10.18 1.66
N LEU A 45 -9.59 -9.77 0.57
CA LEU A 45 -9.62 -10.48 -0.70
C LEU A 45 -9.01 -11.89 -0.59
N LEU A 46 -7.83 -11.99 0.03
CA LEU A 46 -7.19 -13.29 0.29
C LEU A 46 -8.01 -14.13 1.26
N ARG A 47 -8.54 -13.50 2.32
CA ARG A 47 -9.36 -14.17 3.32
C ARG A 47 -10.64 -14.71 2.71
N ALA A 48 -11.22 -14.01 1.73
CA ALA A 48 -12.38 -14.49 1.00
C ALA A 48 -12.07 -15.74 0.17
N ILE A 49 -10.89 -15.79 -0.49
CA ILE A 49 -10.47 -16.91 -1.36
C ILE A 49 -9.92 -18.09 -0.55
N PHE A 50 -9.05 -17.82 0.42
CA PHE A 50 -8.27 -18.85 1.13
C PHE A 50 -8.74 -19.11 2.57
N GLY A 51 -9.70 -18.34 3.07
CA GLY A 51 -10.23 -18.49 4.42
C GLY A 51 -9.13 -18.40 5.49
N SER A 52 -9.17 -19.31 6.44
CA SER A 52 -8.22 -19.38 7.56
C SER A 52 -6.77 -19.72 7.17
N TRP A 53 -6.53 -20.25 5.97
CA TRP A 53 -5.16 -20.51 5.49
C TRP A 53 -4.30 -19.25 5.43
N THR A 54 -4.92 -18.07 5.32
CA THR A 54 -4.21 -16.78 5.38
C THR A 54 -3.45 -16.56 6.68
N LEU A 55 -3.82 -17.23 7.78
CA LEU A 55 -3.08 -17.17 9.04
C LEU A 55 -1.65 -17.72 8.94
N LEU A 56 -1.38 -18.62 7.99
CA LEU A 56 -0.02 -19.15 7.76
C LEU A 56 0.94 -18.04 7.30
N LEU A 57 0.43 -16.94 6.74
CA LEU A 57 1.26 -15.80 6.37
C LEU A 57 1.79 -15.04 7.59
N LEU A 58 1.17 -15.19 8.78
CA LEU A 58 1.62 -14.52 9.99
C LEU A 58 3.02 -14.95 10.42
N PRO A 59 3.30 -16.25 10.69
CA PRO A 59 4.65 -16.68 11.05
C PRO A 59 5.66 -16.41 9.93
N VAL A 60 5.24 -16.48 8.66
CA VAL A 60 6.12 -16.16 7.53
C VAL A 60 6.51 -14.67 7.54
N ALA A 61 5.55 -13.77 7.75
CA ALA A 61 5.83 -12.33 7.85
C ALA A 61 6.76 -11.98 9.02
N LEU A 62 6.52 -12.60 10.19
CA LEU A 62 7.40 -12.42 11.35
C LEU A 62 8.81 -12.96 11.08
N GLY A 63 8.91 -14.15 10.50
CA GLY A 63 10.19 -14.76 10.11
C GLY A 63 10.96 -13.91 9.10
N LEU A 64 10.29 -13.37 8.09
CA LEU A 64 10.91 -12.47 7.09
C LEU A 64 11.37 -11.14 7.72
N GLY A 65 10.60 -10.56 8.64
CA GLY A 65 11.02 -9.36 9.36
C GLY A 65 12.28 -9.59 10.21
N LEU A 66 12.36 -10.74 10.90
CA LEU A 66 13.57 -11.15 11.62
C LEU A 66 14.74 -11.43 10.67
N SER A 67 14.51 -12.16 9.59
CA SER A 67 15.54 -12.43 8.57
C SER A 67 16.09 -11.14 7.97
N ALA A 68 15.24 -10.14 7.73
CA ALA A 68 15.66 -8.82 7.28
C ALA A 68 16.62 -8.16 8.27
N SER A 69 16.32 -8.25 9.57
CA SER A 69 17.19 -7.69 10.62
C SER A 69 18.52 -8.44 10.76
N ILE A 70 18.50 -9.76 10.65
CA ILE A 70 19.70 -10.60 10.71
C ILE A 70 20.60 -10.35 9.50
N ASP A 71 20.02 -10.27 8.31
CA ASP A 71 20.73 -10.04 7.04
C ASP A 71 21.56 -8.76 7.06
N VAL A 72 21.03 -7.69 7.63
CA VAL A 72 21.73 -6.42 7.77
C VAL A 72 22.62 -6.32 9.03
N GLY A 73 22.63 -7.36 9.87
CA GLY A 73 23.34 -7.35 11.16
C GLY A 73 22.90 -6.22 12.07
N GLY A 74 21.60 -5.89 12.04
CA GLY A 74 21.00 -4.79 12.79
C GLY A 74 21.33 -3.38 12.28
N LYS A 75 22.10 -3.23 11.21
CA LYS A 75 22.40 -1.90 10.62
C LYS A 75 21.14 -1.28 10.04
N ALA A 76 21.09 0.05 10.00
CA ALA A 76 19.96 0.79 9.43
C ALA A 76 20.09 0.94 7.91
N ILE A 77 20.20 -0.18 7.20
CA ILE A 77 20.27 -0.28 5.74
C ILE A 77 19.18 -1.23 5.23
N PRO A 78 18.78 -1.14 3.96
CA PRO A 78 17.86 -2.12 3.38
C PRO A 78 18.46 -3.53 3.39
N PRO A 79 17.65 -4.58 3.64
CA PRO A 79 18.09 -5.96 3.54
C PRO A 79 18.32 -6.38 2.09
N SER A 80 18.80 -7.60 1.89
CA SER A 80 19.07 -8.15 0.56
C SER A 80 17.84 -8.16 -0.35
N LEU A 81 18.07 -8.11 -1.65
CA LEU A 81 17.05 -8.11 -2.70
C LEU A 81 16.02 -9.22 -2.51
N LEU A 82 16.48 -10.43 -2.18
CA LEU A 82 15.60 -11.59 -2.02
C LEU A 82 14.62 -11.40 -0.85
N ILE A 83 15.08 -10.87 0.27
CA ILE A 83 14.24 -10.63 1.46
C ILE A 83 13.21 -9.54 1.17
N ILE A 84 13.63 -8.44 0.53
CA ILE A 84 12.71 -7.37 0.12
C ILE A 84 11.65 -7.92 -0.84
N ALA A 85 12.08 -8.69 -1.85
CA ALA A 85 11.17 -9.30 -2.82
C ALA A 85 10.16 -10.24 -2.14
N ALA A 86 10.61 -11.06 -1.18
CA ALA A 86 9.73 -11.95 -0.43
C ALA A 86 8.73 -11.19 0.46
N ILE A 87 9.16 -10.14 1.16
CA ILE A 87 8.26 -9.30 1.97
C ILE A 87 7.26 -8.58 1.07
N MET A 88 7.70 -8.00 -0.05
CA MET A 88 6.82 -7.36 -1.02
C MET A 88 5.80 -8.35 -1.59
N ALA A 89 6.21 -9.58 -1.90
CA ALA A 89 5.31 -10.60 -2.41
C ALA A 89 4.18 -10.93 -1.43
N ILE A 90 4.47 -11.02 -0.14
CA ILE A 90 3.42 -11.23 0.88
C ILE A 90 2.59 -9.97 1.07
N ALA A 91 3.23 -8.82 1.15
CA ALA A 91 2.57 -7.54 1.41
C ALA A 91 1.60 -7.13 0.30
N ILE A 92 1.88 -7.50 -0.95
CA ILE A 92 1.01 -7.13 -2.07
C ILE A 92 -0.34 -7.84 -1.98
N PHE A 93 -0.37 -9.00 -1.38
CA PHE A 93 -1.60 -9.76 -1.18
C PHE A 93 -2.34 -9.34 0.09
N ASP A 94 -1.61 -9.02 1.15
CA ASP A 94 -2.16 -8.51 2.41
C ASP A 94 -1.17 -7.52 3.04
N ALA A 95 -1.49 -6.24 2.95
CA ALA A 95 -0.64 -5.15 3.46
C ALA A 95 -0.35 -5.26 4.96
N LEU A 96 -1.21 -5.93 5.74
CA LEU A 96 -0.99 -6.16 7.17
C LEU A 96 0.29 -6.97 7.42
N TYR A 97 0.54 -8.01 6.62
CA TYR A 97 1.73 -8.85 6.79
C TYR A 97 3.01 -8.13 6.40
N GLY A 98 2.95 -7.27 5.37
CA GLY A 98 4.07 -6.37 5.06
C GLY A 98 4.37 -5.37 6.18
N LEU A 99 3.32 -4.81 6.78
CA LEU A 99 3.46 -3.93 7.93
C LEU A 99 4.04 -4.66 9.15
N LEU A 100 3.62 -5.90 9.41
CA LEU A 100 4.16 -6.72 10.49
C LEU A 100 5.64 -7.04 10.29
N ALA A 101 6.03 -7.45 9.08
CA ALA A 101 7.44 -7.68 8.75
C ALA A 101 8.27 -6.40 8.94
N GLY A 102 7.75 -5.27 8.48
CA GLY A 102 8.38 -3.95 8.67
C GLY A 102 8.48 -3.54 10.13
N ALA A 103 7.46 -3.81 10.94
CA ALA A 103 7.47 -3.52 12.37
C ALA A 103 8.53 -4.35 13.12
N ILE A 104 8.65 -5.65 12.80
CA ILE A 104 9.71 -6.50 13.38
C ILE A 104 11.09 -6.01 12.96
N PHE A 105 11.28 -5.70 11.70
CA PHE A 105 12.54 -5.12 11.20
C PHE A 105 12.89 -3.81 11.93
N PHE A 106 11.92 -2.89 12.07
CA PHE A 106 12.10 -1.64 12.81
C PHE A 106 12.47 -1.86 14.28
N LEU A 107 11.69 -2.69 14.98
CA LEU A 107 11.91 -2.97 16.41
C LEU A 107 13.29 -3.62 16.65
N SER A 108 13.68 -4.56 15.80
CA SER A 108 14.98 -5.21 15.91
C SER A 108 16.12 -4.18 15.69
N THR A 109 16.01 -3.32 14.69
CA THR A 109 17.00 -2.26 14.42
C THR A 109 17.06 -1.23 15.56
N LEU A 110 15.91 -0.92 16.18
CA LEU A 110 15.82 -0.03 17.33
C LEU A 110 16.49 -0.63 18.57
N ILE A 111 16.24 -1.93 18.87
CA ILE A 111 16.83 -2.63 19.99
C ILE A 111 18.36 -2.71 19.86
N MET A 112 18.87 -2.89 18.66
CA MET A 112 20.31 -2.91 18.37
C MET A 112 20.96 -1.52 18.44
N GLY A 113 20.20 -0.46 18.69
CA GLY A 113 20.71 0.90 18.89
C GLY A 113 21.16 1.62 17.63
N ASN A 114 20.81 1.12 16.45
CA ASN A 114 21.28 1.65 15.15
C ASN A 114 20.43 2.80 14.58
N LEU A 115 19.42 3.27 15.30
CA LEU A 115 18.51 4.36 14.86
C LEU A 115 18.85 5.73 15.46
N MET A 116 20.13 5.99 15.76
CA MET A 116 20.53 7.27 16.38
C MET A 116 20.65 8.41 15.38
N ALA A 117 20.99 8.12 14.13
CA ALA A 117 21.15 9.13 13.09
C ALA A 117 19.81 9.37 12.33
N ARG A 118 19.60 10.60 11.90
CA ARG A 118 18.43 10.96 11.07
C ARG A 118 18.40 10.14 9.77
N THR A 119 19.53 9.97 9.11
CA THR A 119 19.65 9.17 7.89
C THR A 119 19.24 7.73 8.14
N SER A 120 19.65 7.13 9.27
CA SER A 120 19.25 5.77 9.68
C SER A 120 17.73 5.64 9.82
N ILE A 121 17.09 6.59 10.50
CA ILE A 121 15.63 6.61 10.68
C ILE A 121 14.92 6.70 9.33
N LEU A 122 15.38 7.62 8.45
CA LEU A 122 14.78 7.81 7.13
C LEU A 122 14.95 6.58 6.24
N THR A 123 16.13 5.96 6.25
CA THR A 123 16.40 4.75 5.46
C THR A 123 15.54 3.59 5.91
N VAL A 124 15.44 3.33 7.21
CA VAL A 124 14.60 2.26 7.75
C VAL A 124 13.11 2.53 7.46
N ALA A 125 12.66 3.77 7.68
CA ALA A 125 11.28 4.14 7.37
C ALA A 125 10.96 3.97 5.88
N ALA A 126 11.85 4.40 4.99
CA ALA A 126 11.68 4.23 3.54
C ALA A 126 11.70 2.76 3.13
N THR A 127 12.55 1.93 3.74
CA THR A 127 12.58 0.48 3.52
C THR A 127 11.27 -0.17 3.95
N ILE A 128 10.72 0.23 5.11
CA ILE A 128 9.42 -0.28 5.56
C ILE A 128 8.31 0.15 4.59
N VAL A 129 8.30 1.40 4.15
CA VAL A 129 7.33 1.86 3.15
C VAL A 129 7.46 1.07 1.85
N LEU A 130 8.69 0.75 1.41
CA LEU A 130 8.94 -0.08 0.24
C LEU A 130 8.32 -1.48 0.38
N PHE A 131 8.37 -2.10 1.56
CA PHE A 131 7.81 -3.43 1.79
C PHE A 131 6.33 -3.52 1.41
N PHE A 132 5.53 -2.50 1.70
CA PHE A 132 4.10 -2.52 1.39
C PHE A 132 3.67 -1.49 0.33
N ALA A 133 4.61 -0.79 -0.31
CA ALA A 133 4.32 0.18 -1.36
C ALA A 133 3.43 -0.38 -2.49
N PRO A 134 3.66 -1.60 -3.04
CA PRO A 134 2.80 -2.14 -4.07
C PRO A 134 1.35 -2.35 -3.61
N ALA A 135 1.15 -2.77 -2.35
CA ALA A 135 -0.18 -2.91 -1.77
C ALA A 135 -0.89 -1.57 -1.62
N LEU A 136 -0.15 -0.53 -1.16
CA LEU A 136 -0.69 0.84 -1.06
C LEU A 136 -1.07 1.40 -2.42
N ILE A 137 -0.26 1.18 -3.45
CA ILE A 137 -0.56 1.59 -4.82
C ILE A 137 -1.85 0.90 -5.27
N GLY A 138 -1.93 -0.43 -5.13
CA GLY A 138 -3.10 -1.22 -5.47
C GLY A 138 -4.39 -0.71 -4.81
N SER A 139 -4.34 -0.45 -3.52
CA SER A 139 -5.49 0.02 -2.75
C SER A 139 -5.87 1.47 -3.06
N SER A 140 -4.89 2.35 -3.30
CA SER A 140 -5.13 3.77 -3.59
C SER A 140 -5.82 3.99 -4.94
N PHE A 141 -5.59 3.13 -5.91
CA PHE A 141 -6.19 3.21 -7.23
C PHE A 141 -7.50 2.41 -7.38
N ARG A 142 -7.96 1.71 -6.34
CA ARG A 142 -9.27 1.02 -6.35
C ARG A 142 -10.44 1.92 -6.79
N PRO A 143 -10.55 3.19 -6.36
CA PRO A 143 -11.68 4.04 -6.78
C PRO A 143 -11.72 4.33 -8.28
N LEU A 144 -10.58 4.25 -8.98
CA LEU A 144 -10.50 4.41 -10.44
C LEU A 144 -10.93 3.16 -11.18
N ARG A 145 -10.83 1.99 -10.52
CA ARG A 145 -11.31 0.73 -11.06
C ARG A 145 -12.78 0.56 -10.75
N ARG A 146 -13.60 0.21 -11.74
CA ARG A 146 -14.98 -0.19 -11.49
C ARG A 146 -14.96 -1.59 -10.88
N LEU A 147 -15.34 -1.69 -9.61
CA LEU A 147 -15.68 -2.96 -8.97
C LEU A 147 -17.06 -3.42 -9.51
N VAL A 148 -17.14 -4.37 -10.19
CA VAL A 148 -17.46 -5.04 -11.23
C VAL A 148 -18.59 -6.06 -11.38
N GLN A 149 -19.79 -5.86 -10.97
CA GLN A 149 -20.91 -6.71 -11.42
C GLN A 149 -21.35 -6.48 -12.88
N SER A 150 -20.93 -5.42 -13.52
CA SER A 150 -21.34 -5.05 -14.89
C SER A 150 -20.21 -5.04 -15.93
N ARG A 151 -19.08 -5.68 -15.64
CA ARG A 151 -17.85 -5.55 -16.42
C ARG A 151 -17.76 -6.56 -17.57
N ASN A 152 -18.48 -6.31 -18.64
CA ASN A 152 -18.30 -7.04 -19.90
C ASN A 152 -17.23 -6.39 -20.81
N ASP A 153 -16.65 -5.27 -20.42
CA ASP A 153 -15.71 -4.53 -21.27
C ASP A 153 -14.29 -4.98 -21.04
N LEU A 154 -13.78 -5.82 -21.93
CA LEU A 154 -12.39 -6.30 -21.96
C LEU A 154 -11.39 -5.14 -22.01
N TRP A 155 -11.76 -4.04 -22.66
CA TRP A 155 -10.89 -2.88 -22.82
C TRP A 155 -10.67 -2.15 -21.49
N GLU A 156 -11.71 -2.00 -20.68
CA GLU A 156 -11.57 -1.43 -19.34
C GLU A 156 -10.69 -2.28 -18.43
N ARG A 157 -10.79 -3.61 -18.52
CA ARG A 157 -9.91 -4.53 -17.76
C ARG A 157 -8.46 -4.39 -18.20
N LEU A 158 -8.20 -4.45 -19.49
CA LEU A 158 -6.84 -4.33 -20.03
C LEU A 158 -6.19 -3.00 -19.63
N THR A 159 -6.92 -1.89 -19.69
CA THR A 159 -6.42 -0.59 -19.25
C THR A 159 -6.13 -0.53 -17.74
N ASP A 160 -6.93 -1.19 -16.91
CA ASP A 160 -6.66 -1.28 -15.47
C ASP A 160 -5.40 -2.08 -15.17
N TYR A 161 -5.24 -3.25 -15.80
CA TYR A 161 -4.05 -4.09 -15.64
C TYR A 161 -2.78 -3.36 -16.10
N ALA A 162 -2.84 -2.70 -17.27
CA ALA A 162 -1.72 -1.94 -17.80
C ALA A 162 -1.36 -0.76 -16.88
N LEU A 163 -2.35 0.04 -16.47
CA LEU A 163 -2.15 1.19 -15.61
C LEU A 163 -1.51 0.80 -14.27
N MET A 164 -2.05 -0.25 -13.62
CA MET A 164 -1.55 -0.68 -12.33
C MET A 164 -0.12 -1.20 -12.42
N SER A 165 0.22 -1.95 -13.47
CA SER A 165 1.58 -2.48 -13.67
C SER A 165 2.58 -1.36 -13.91
N VAL A 166 2.28 -0.44 -14.83
CA VAL A 166 3.18 0.67 -15.18
C VAL A 166 3.40 1.60 -13.99
N LEU A 167 2.32 1.97 -13.28
CA LEU A 167 2.43 2.79 -12.07
C LEU A 167 3.25 2.12 -10.99
N THR A 168 3.01 0.83 -10.74
CA THR A 168 3.72 0.10 -9.69
C THR A 168 5.19 -0.04 -10.04
N TYR A 169 5.50 -0.39 -11.29
CA TYR A 169 6.88 -0.43 -11.78
C TYR A 169 7.58 0.91 -11.53
N TRP A 170 6.99 1.99 -12.01
CA TRP A 170 7.59 3.32 -11.92
C TRP A 170 7.81 3.77 -10.46
N ILE A 171 6.77 3.69 -9.63
CA ILE A 171 6.85 4.14 -8.24
C ILE A 171 7.88 3.31 -7.46
N VAL A 172 7.85 1.97 -7.57
CA VAL A 172 8.78 1.10 -6.84
C VAL A 172 10.21 1.31 -7.32
N SER A 173 10.47 1.39 -8.63
CA SER A 173 11.80 1.67 -9.16
C SER A 173 12.35 3.01 -8.65
N LYS A 174 11.54 4.07 -8.64
CA LYS A 174 11.94 5.38 -8.11
C LYS A 174 12.17 5.35 -6.59
N MET A 175 11.35 4.61 -5.84
CA MET A 175 11.53 4.45 -4.40
C MET A 175 12.84 3.74 -4.07
N VAL A 176 13.15 2.64 -4.77
CA VAL A 176 14.40 1.89 -4.57
C VAL A 176 15.61 2.77 -4.93
N GLY A 177 15.57 3.46 -6.07
CA GLY A 177 16.63 4.38 -6.46
C GLY A 177 16.85 5.53 -5.47
N ALA A 178 15.78 6.00 -4.82
CA ALA A 178 15.86 7.07 -3.83
C ALA A 178 16.45 6.62 -2.47
N LEU A 179 16.51 5.33 -2.16
CA LEU A 179 17.04 4.83 -0.89
C LEU A 179 18.49 5.23 -0.65
N SER A 180 19.34 5.19 -1.68
CA SER A 180 20.75 5.62 -1.59
C SER A 180 20.88 7.10 -1.22
N GLY A 181 20.03 7.97 -1.79
CA GLY A 181 19.99 9.38 -1.42
C GLY A 181 19.52 9.62 0.01
N LEU A 182 18.58 8.85 0.51
CA LEU A 182 18.09 8.93 1.89
C LEU A 182 19.13 8.44 2.91
N ALA A 183 19.84 7.37 2.55
CA ALA A 183 20.91 6.79 3.37
C ALA A 183 22.19 7.67 3.36
N ASN A 184 22.34 8.51 2.35
CA ASN A 184 23.59 9.21 2.01
C ASN A 184 24.77 8.24 1.82
N LEU A 185 24.48 7.08 1.23
CA LEU A 185 25.41 5.98 0.96
C LEU A 185 25.00 5.32 -0.36
N GLU A 186 25.99 4.84 -1.10
CA GLU A 186 25.71 3.96 -2.23
C GLU A 186 25.24 2.61 -1.72
N LEU A 187 24.00 2.27 -2.02
CA LEU A 187 23.37 1.03 -1.61
C LEU A 187 23.30 0.08 -2.82
N PRO A 188 23.80 -1.17 -2.70
CA PRO A 188 23.76 -2.13 -3.81
C PRO A 188 22.35 -2.38 -4.36
N ILE A 189 21.33 -2.22 -3.52
CA ILE A 189 19.94 -2.41 -3.92
C ILE A 189 19.47 -1.40 -4.97
N SER A 190 20.06 -0.21 -5.03
CA SER A 190 19.68 0.80 -6.01
C SER A 190 20.02 0.40 -7.45
N GLU A 191 21.01 -0.48 -7.66
CA GLU A 191 21.33 -1.06 -8.96
C GLU A 191 20.22 -2.00 -9.47
N HIS A 192 19.45 -2.60 -8.54
CA HIS A 192 18.34 -3.50 -8.83
C HIS A 192 16.96 -2.81 -8.80
N ALA A 193 16.93 -1.49 -8.95
CA ALA A 193 15.68 -0.73 -8.89
C ALA A 193 14.67 -1.16 -9.97
N SER A 194 15.14 -1.44 -11.18
CA SER A 194 14.31 -1.94 -12.29
C SER A 194 13.78 -3.35 -12.03
N ASP A 195 14.61 -4.23 -11.46
CA ASP A 195 14.23 -5.63 -11.20
C ASP A 195 13.14 -5.71 -10.14
N LEU A 196 13.29 -4.94 -9.04
CA LEU A 196 12.23 -4.82 -8.02
C LEU A 196 10.97 -4.17 -8.56
N GLY A 197 11.11 -3.17 -9.42
CA GLY A 197 9.98 -2.56 -10.12
C GLY A 197 9.21 -3.56 -10.97
N LEU A 198 9.91 -4.36 -11.79
CA LEU A 198 9.31 -5.41 -12.61
C LEU A 198 8.63 -6.49 -11.77
N LEU A 199 9.29 -6.94 -10.70
CA LEU A 199 8.70 -7.89 -9.77
C LEU A 199 7.40 -7.34 -9.16
N ALA A 200 7.42 -6.11 -8.69
CA ALA A 200 6.24 -5.46 -8.13
C ALA A 200 5.11 -5.30 -9.15
N ALA A 201 5.45 -4.98 -10.41
CA ALA A 201 4.48 -4.92 -11.50
C ALA A 201 3.83 -6.26 -11.80
N LEU A 202 4.59 -7.35 -11.79
CA LEU A 202 4.05 -8.71 -11.96
C LEU A 202 3.16 -9.11 -10.79
N LEU A 203 3.59 -8.82 -9.55
CA LEU A 203 2.82 -9.14 -8.36
C LEU A 203 1.50 -8.37 -8.31
N ILE A 204 1.48 -7.08 -8.72
CA ILE A 204 0.24 -6.31 -8.75
C ILE A 204 -0.73 -6.83 -9.82
N LEU A 205 -0.25 -7.33 -10.95
CA LEU A 205 -1.09 -8.00 -11.94
C LEU A 205 -1.81 -9.21 -11.34
N ILE A 206 -1.07 -10.06 -10.63
CA ILE A 206 -1.64 -11.23 -9.94
C ILE A 206 -2.68 -10.76 -8.91
N ARG A 207 -2.37 -9.74 -8.13
CA ARG A 207 -3.30 -9.18 -7.15
C ARG A 207 -4.59 -8.67 -7.80
N VAL A 208 -4.50 -7.88 -8.87
CA VAL A 208 -5.69 -7.38 -9.58
C VAL A 208 -6.54 -8.52 -10.12
N GLY A 209 -5.90 -9.58 -10.63
CA GLY A 209 -6.58 -10.81 -11.04
C GLY A 209 -7.30 -11.51 -9.89
N LEU A 210 -6.65 -11.62 -8.73
CA LEU A 210 -7.28 -12.19 -7.53
C LEU A 210 -8.41 -11.31 -6.98
N GLU A 211 -8.30 -9.98 -7.08
CA GLU A 211 -9.39 -9.06 -6.74
C GLU A 211 -10.62 -9.29 -7.62
N ASP A 212 -10.42 -9.43 -8.94
CA ASP A 212 -11.51 -9.75 -9.87
C ASP A 212 -12.13 -11.12 -9.57
N LEU A 213 -11.30 -12.11 -9.27
CA LEU A 213 -11.74 -13.46 -8.91
C LEU A 213 -12.54 -13.46 -7.60
N ALA A 214 -12.03 -12.81 -6.55
CA ALA A 214 -12.70 -12.73 -5.26
C ALA A 214 -14.08 -12.04 -5.37
N THR A 215 -14.14 -10.93 -6.12
CA THR A 215 -15.37 -10.17 -6.32
C THR A 215 -16.43 -10.96 -7.07
N ASN A 216 -16.01 -11.82 -8.01
CA ASN A 216 -16.94 -12.62 -8.81
C ASN A 216 -17.39 -13.92 -8.12
N LEU A 217 -16.50 -14.58 -7.36
CA LEU A 217 -16.75 -15.90 -6.78
C LEU A 217 -17.15 -15.85 -5.30
N TYR A 218 -16.76 -14.80 -4.56
CA TYR A 218 -16.97 -14.69 -3.12
C TYR A 218 -17.61 -13.34 -2.69
N PRO A 219 -18.65 -12.83 -3.39
CA PRO A 219 -19.21 -11.51 -3.10
C PRO A 219 -19.80 -11.40 -1.69
N VAL A 220 -20.55 -12.42 -1.25
CA VAL A 220 -21.19 -12.45 0.07
C VAL A 220 -20.14 -12.48 1.19
N ARG A 221 -19.05 -13.23 0.99
CA ARG A 221 -17.98 -13.30 1.98
C ARG A 221 -17.21 -11.99 2.10
N LEU A 222 -16.98 -11.30 0.98
CA LEU A 222 -16.38 -9.96 0.99
C LEU A 222 -17.23 -8.96 1.75
N GLU A 223 -18.57 -9.06 1.63
CA GLU A 223 -19.50 -8.22 2.37
C GLU A 223 -19.44 -8.49 3.88
N ILE A 224 -19.38 -9.77 4.29
CA ILE A 224 -19.25 -10.17 5.71
C ILE A 224 -17.93 -9.65 6.32
N LEU A 225 -16.82 -9.70 5.56
CA LEU A 225 -15.52 -9.24 6.01
C LEU A 225 -15.36 -7.71 5.98
N HIS A 226 -16.30 -6.99 5.38
CA HIS A 226 -16.23 -5.55 5.26
C HIS A 226 -16.59 -4.86 6.57
N VAL A 227 -15.75 -3.90 6.96
CA VAL A 227 -16.01 -3.00 8.10
C VAL A 227 -16.06 -1.58 7.57
N ASP A 228 -17.13 -0.87 7.87
CA ASP A 228 -17.26 0.54 7.49
C ASP A 228 -16.21 1.39 8.18
N ILE A 229 -15.44 2.11 7.38
CA ILE A 229 -14.38 2.97 7.88
C ILE A 229 -15.02 4.29 8.33
N LYS A 230 -14.89 4.58 9.61
CA LYS A 230 -15.37 5.83 10.18
C LYS A 230 -14.68 7.02 9.51
N GLU A 231 -15.46 7.99 9.08
CA GLU A 231 -14.88 9.24 8.55
C GLU A 231 -14.04 9.93 9.62
N PRO A 232 -12.81 10.36 9.28
CA PRO A 232 -11.95 11.05 10.22
C PRO A 232 -12.57 12.41 10.60
N SER A 233 -12.52 12.74 11.89
CA SER A 233 -12.94 14.06 12.38
C SER A 233 -12.08 15.15 11.76
N THR A 234 -12.58 16.41 11.77
CA THR A 234 -11.84 17.57 11.26
C THR A 234 -10.46 17.70 11.93
N TYR A 235 -10.39 17.45 13.24
CA TYR A 235 -9.12 17.44 13.98
C TYR A 235 -8.16 16.37 13.45
N GLN A 236 -8.62 15.13 13.23
CA GLN A 236 -7.81 14.06 12.67
C GLN A 236 -7.33 14.37 11.24
N LYS A 237 -8.17 15.04 10.44
CA LYS A 237 -7.79 15.50 9.10
C LYS A 237 -6.66 16.53 9.17
N ILE A 238 -6.73 17.49 10.11
CA ILE A 238 -5.69 18.51 10.29
C ILE A 238 -4.37 17.87 10.76
N VAL A 239 -4.40 17.04 11.81
CA VAL A 239 -3.21 16.33 12.30
C VAL A 239 -2.59 15.45 11.21
N SER A 240 -3.42 14.77 10.41
CA SER A 240 -2.95 13.99 9.26
C SER A 240 -2.29 14.87 8.19
N LEU A 241 -2.80 16.08 7.95
CA LEU A 241 -2.20 17.03 7.01
C LEU A 241 -0.85 17.52 7.50
N GLU A 242 -0.76 17.94 8.78
CA GLU A 242 0.51 18.37 9.39
C GLU A 242 1.56 17.25 9.34
N PHE A 243 1.16 16.03 9.68
CA PHE A 243 2.05 14.87 9.62
C PHE A 243 2.53 14.60 8.18
N LYS A 244 1.65 14.69 7.18
CA LYS A 244 2.03 14.53 5.76
C LYS A 244 3.04 15.58 5.31
N ILE A 245 2.82 16.86 5.69
CA ILE A 245 3.74 17.95 5.37
C ILE A 245 5.09 17.72 6.05
N PHE A 246 5.09 17.34 7.32
CA PHE A 246 6.32 17.02 8.06
C PHE A 246 7.10 15.89 7.40
N VAL A 247 6.43 14.78 7.08
CA VAL A 247 7.05 13.63 6.40
C VAL A 247 7.59 14.04 5.03
N PHE A 248 6.83 14.83 4.25
CA PHE A 248 7.30 15.32 2.96
C PHE A 248 8.59 16.14 3.11
N ILE A 249 8.64 17.10 4.03
CA ILE A 249 9.82 17.93 4.26
C ILE A 249 11.01 17.06 4.70
N MET A 250 10.78 16.09 5.59
CA MET A 250 11.83 15.20 6.06
C MET A 250 12.41 14.33 4.95
N LEU A 251 11.57 13.85 4.03
CA LEU A 251 11.98 13.00 2.90
C LEU A 251 12.60 13.82 1.76
N ALA A 252 12.07 14.99 1.43
CA ALA A 252 12.53 15.80 0.31
C ALA A 252 13.81 16.59 0.62
N ARG A 253 14.02 16.96 1.89
CA ARG A 253 15.19 17.74 2.32
C ARG A 253 16.55 17.18 1.90
N PRO A 254 16.84 15.87 1.97
CA PRO A 254 18.12 15.32 1.53
C PRO A 254 18.43 15.58 0.06
N PHE A 255 17.41 15.70 -0.78
CA PHE A 255 17.53 15.88 -2.24
C PHE A 255 17.56 17.33 -2.67
N VAL A 256 16.77 18.17 -2.03
CA VAL A 256 16.51 19.56 -2.48
C VAL A 256 17.21 20.59 -1.59
N GLY A 257 17.58 20.21 -0.35
CA GLY A 257 18.11 21.14 0.65
C GLY A 257 17.03 22.05 1.23
N TYR A 258 17.43 23.03 2.03
CA TYR A 258 16.54 24.09 2.56
C TYR A 258 16.49 25.25 1.56
N ASN A 259 15.53 25.19 0.62
CA ASN A 259 15.32 26.25 -0.34
C ASN A 259 13.82 26.47 -0.61
N LEU A 260 13.50 27.45 -1.43
CA LEU A 260 12.12 27.80 -1.80
C LEU A 260 11.41 26.60 -2.46
N GLN A 261 12.12 25.78 -3.24
CA GLN A 261 11.56 24.61 -3.94
C GLN A 261 11.01 23.57 -2.96
N LEU A 262 11.66 23.35 -1.81
CA LEU A 262 11.18 22.48 -0.74
C LEU A 262 9.81 22.92 -0.22
N TRP A 263 9.67 24.21 0.06
CA TRP A 263 8.42 24.78 0.60
C TRP A 263 7.29 24.79 -0.43
N LEU A 264 7.60 25.15 -1.68
CA LEU A 264 6.64 25.07 -2.78
C LEU A 264 6.19 23.62 -3.01
N GLY A 265 7.11 22.67 -2.99
CA GLY A 265 6.82 21.23 -3.10
C GLY A 265 5.91 20.76 -1.97
N ALA A 266 6.18 21.17 -0.72
CA ALA A 266 5.36 20.85 0.44
C ALA A 266 3.95 21.45 0.32
N ALA A 267 3.83 22.68 -0.14
CA ALA A 267 2.54 23.32 -0.37
C ALA A 267 1.72 22.64 -1.45
N LEU A 268 2.35 22.29 -2.59
CA LEU A 268 1.70 21.54 -3.67
C LEU A 268 1.26 20.15 -3.24
N PHE A 269 2.10 19.45 -2.46
CA PHE A 269 1.78 18.14 -1.89
C PHE A 269 0.59 18.20 -0.91
N ALA A 270 0.50 19.27 -0.13
CA ALA A 270 -0.58 19.48 0.84
C ALA A 270 -1.90 19.92 0.19
N LEU A 271 -1.84 20.53 -0.99
CA LEU A 271 -2.97 21.18 -1.66
C LEU A 271 -4.22 20.31 -1.80
N PRO A 272 -4.14 19.02 -2.23
CA PRO A 272 -5.32 18.15 -2.29
C PRO A 272 -5.97 17.90 -0.92
N SER A 273 -5.16 17.83 0.13
CA SER A 273 -5.66 17.62 1.50
C SER A 273 -6.27 18.90 2.09
N ILE A 274 -5.72 20.06 1.75
CA ILE A 274 -6.25 21.38 2.15
C ILE A 274 -7.59 21.65 1.45
N THR A 275 -7.69 21.35 0.16
CA THR A 275 -8.94 21.51 -0.59
C THR A 275 -10.04 20.60 -0.04
N ALA A 276 -9.71 19.37 0.33
CA ALA A 276 -10.66 18.44 0.96
C ALA A 276 -11.14 18.91 2.35
N LEU A 277 -10.32 19.68 3.09
CA LEU A 277 -10.70 20.24 4.40
C LEU A 277 -11.69 21.40 4.32
N GLY A 278 -11.58 22.25 3.28
CA GLY A 278 -12.31 23.51 3.24
C GLY A 278 -13.43 23.58 2.21
N TRP A 279 -13.47 22.67 1.24
CA TRP A 279 -14.33 22.83 0.07
C TRP A 279 -15.36 21.71 -0.13
N ASP A 280 -15.29 20.61 0.61
CA ASP A 280 -16.28 19.52 0.47
C ASP A 280 -17.71 19.97 0.82
N GLU A 281 -17.86 20.99 1.66
CA GLU A 281 -19.17 21.55 2.04
C GLU A 281 -19.67 22.68 1.12
N LYS A 282 -18.78 23.40 0.42
CA LYS A 282 -19.10 24.62 -0.31
C LYS A 282 -19.08 24.51 -1.82
N LEU A 283 -18.41 23.51 -2.37
CA LEU A 283 -18.43 23.30 -3.81
C LEU A 283 -19.59 22.39 -4.19
N PRO A 284 -20.45 22.82 -5.16
CA PRO A 284 -21.38 21.89 -5.74
C PRO A 284 -20.53 20.75 -6.29
N LYS A 285 -20.91 19.50 -5.91
CA LYS A 285 -20.29 18.25 -6.42
C LYS A 285 -20.47 18.22 -7.94
N LYS A 286 -19.74 19.08 -8.67
CA LYS A 286 -19.63 18.99 -10.11
C LYS A 286 -19.00 17.64 -10.38
N LYS A 287 -19.85 16.68 -10.73
CA LYS A 287 -19.39 15.42 -11.30
C LYS A 287 -18.48 15.80 -12.46
N ILE A 288 -17.18 15.57 -12.30
CA ILE A 288 -16.24 15.66 -13.42
C ILE A 288 -16.78 14.65 -14.43
N ILE A 289 -17.33 15.15 -15.52
CA ILE A 289 -18.03 14.39 -16.56
C ILE A 289 -17.01 13.65 -17.47
N LEU A 290 -15.75 13.55 -17.06
CA LEU A 290 -14.78 12.73 -17.80
C LEU A 290 -15.16 11.25 -17.61
N PRO A 291 -15.37 10.51 -18.70
CA PRO A 291 -15.52 9.07 -18.62
C PRO A 291 -14.34 8.48 -17.85
N LYS A 292 -14.59 7.57 -16.90
CA LYS A 292 -13.52 6.96 -16.09
C LYS A 292 -12.40 6.36 -16.94
N GLY A 293 -12.73 5.85 -18.12
CA GLY A 293 -11.75 5.35 -19.10
C GLY A 293 -10.81 6.44 -19.64
N ALA A 294 -11.33 7.62 -19.98
CA ALA A 294 -10.49 8.73 -20.45
C ALA A 294 -9.53 9.22 -19.36
N LEU A 295 -9.97 9.29 -18.09
CA LEU A 295 -9.10 9.65 -16.98
C LEU A 295 -7.94 8.65 -16.81
N LYS A 296 -8.20 7.35 -16.96
CA LYS A 296 -7.17 6.30 -16.89
C LYS A 296 -6.13 6.45 -17.99
N ILE A 297 -6.57 6.73 -19.21
CA ILE A 297 -5.69 6.97 -20.36
C ILE A 297 -4.84 8.22 -20.14
N ILE A 298 -5.43 9.30 -19.65
CA ILE A 298 -4.70 10.55 -19.34
C ILE A 298 -3.62 10.28 -18.28
N VAL A 299 -3.96 9.57 -17.21
CA VAL A 299 -3.01 9.21 -16.15
C VAL A 299 -1.89 8.31 -16.71
N LEU A 300 -2.24 7.33 -17.55
CA LEU A 300 -1.25 6.45 -18.18
C LEU A 300 -0.30 7.22 -19.10
N ILE A 301 -0.81 8.12 -19.96
CA ILE A 301 -0.01 8.98 -20.81
C ILE A 301 0.91 9.88 -19.98
N PHE A 302 0.36 10.48 -18.92
CA PHE A 302 1.16 11.34 -18.03
C PHE A 302 2.29 10.57 -17.35
N VAL A 303 2.02 9.36 -16.86
CA VAL A 303 3.05 8.50 -16.27
C VAL A 303 4.10 8.12 -17.29
N LEU A 304 3.70 7.70 -18.50
CA LEU A 304 4.63 7.37 -19.58
C LEU A 304 5.47 8.56 -20.05
N ALA A 305 4.95 9.78 -19.95
CA ALA A 305 5.70 11.00 -20.26
C ALA A 305 6.74 11.38 -19.18
N LEU A 306 6.63 10.81 -17.98
CA LEU A 306 7.59 11.00 -16.88
C LEU A 306 8.73 9.96 -16.89
N PHE A 307 8.66 8.95 -17.75
CA PHE A 307 9.72 7.98 -18.01
C PHE A 307 10.76 8.55 -18.96
#